data_b007688702a31e698940e645ee1f8ae3
#
_entry.id   b007688702a31e698940e645ee1f8ae3
#
_cell.length_a   1.000
_cell.length_b   1.000
_cell.length_c   1.000
_cell.angle_alpha   90.00
_cell.angle_beta   90.00
_cell.angle_gamma   90.00
#
_symmetry.space_group_name_H-M   'P 1'
#
loop_
_entity.id
_entity.type
_entity.pdbx_description
1 polymer ?
#
loop_
_entity_poly.entity_id
_entity_poly.type
_entity_poly.pdbx_seq_one_letter_code
_entity_poly.pdbx_strand_id
1 'polypeptide(L)'
;DEYGSKIEEKAKKENKEPQVFVDEIAKTYLKTWNSLGIAYSDFIRTTSAKHKTGVLEFIKKLYDNGDIYEGEYSGLYCVGCENFVLERNLVDGLCPDHLVPPQKIKEKNYFFNLKKYFPEIKNKIEKDEIKIIPSSRKNETLGMIESGMEDFSITREGLKWGIPFPFAENQSIYVWADALLNYLTILDYPNGENFKKFWPADLHIIGAEINKFHSIFWPAMLMSAGLALPKKIFIHGLFTVNGQKMSKSLGNVIDPIDMADKFGSDAARYLLLSQF
;
A
#
# COMPACT_ATOMS: atom_id res chain seq x y z
N ASP A 1 5.05 4.17 -3.64
CA ASP A 1 4.08 5.26 -3.59
C ASP A 1 4.76 6.58 -3.20
N GLU A 2 4.21 7.71 -3.66
CA GLU A 2 4.87 9.01 -3.59
C GLU A 2 3.95 10.12 -3.06
N TYR A 3 2.72 9.78 -2.66
CA TYR A 3 1.75 10.71 -2.09
C TYR A 3 1.61 10.56 -0.58
N GLY A 4 0.84 11.46 0.04
CA GLY A 4 0.48 11.42 1.45
C GLY A 4 1.11 12.53 2.29
N SER A 5 0.54 12.75 3.47
CA SER A 5 0.97 13.80 4.41
C SER A 5 2.41 13.62 4.88
N LYS A 6 2.86 12.39 5.06
CA LYS A 6 4.22 12.05 5.49
C LYS A 6 5.29 12.51 4.48
N ILE A 7 5.00 12.39 3.18
CA ILE A 7 5.88 12.88 2.12
C ILE A 7 5.89 14.41 2.11
N GLU A 8 4.71 15.04 2.17
CA GLU A 8 4.58 16.50 2.20
C GLU A 8 5.36 17.11 3.39
N GLU A 9 5.20 16.55 4.59
CA GLU A 9 5.93 16.98 5.78
C GLU A 9 7.45 16.84 5.64
N LYS A 10 7.92 15.71 5.08
CA LYS A 10 9.36 15.50 4.88
C LYS A 10 9.95 16.46 3.86
N ALA A 11 9.27 16.65 2.73
CA ALA A 11 9.67 17.62 1.72
C ALA A 11 9.78 19.03 2.32
N LYS A 12 8.76 19.44 3.11
CA LYS A 12 8.77 20.73 3.81
C LYS A 12 9.93 20.86 4.79
N LYS A 13 10.27 19.82 5.55
CA LYS A 13 11.43 19.82 6.46
C LYS A 13 12.76 20.00 5.73
N GLU A 14 12.84 19.54 4.49
CA GLU A 14 14.02 19.70 3.62
C GLU A 14 13.95 20.97 2.76
N ASN A 15 12.93 21.82 2.93
CA ASN A 15 12.69 23.02 2.10
C ASN A 15 12.62 22.69 0.60
N LYS A 16 11.97 21.57 0.26
CA LYS A 16 11.77 21.10 -1.12
C LYS A 16 10.30 21.05 -1.47
N GLU A 17 9.99 21.26 -2.77
CA GLU A 17 8.70 20.90 -3.31
C GLU A 17 8.52 19.36 -3.26
N PRO A 18 7.32 18.85 -2.93
CA PRO A 18 7.08 17.41 -2.81
C PRO A 18 7.49 16.60 -4.04
N GLN A 19 7.25 17.12 -5.26
CA GLN A 19 7.65 16.44 -6.49
C GLN A 19 9.17 16.29 -6.60
N VAL A 20 9.93 17.34 -6.28
CA VAL A 20 11.40 17.30 -6.29
C VAL A 20 11.92 16.28 -5.27
N PHE A 21 11.33 16.28 -4.09
CA PHE A 21 11.69 15.34 -3.02
C PHE A 21 11.49 13.88 -3.45
N VAL A 22 10.33 13.53 -4.03
CA VAL A 22 10.06 12.14 -4.46
C VAL A 22 10.88 11.76 -5.69
N ASP A 23 11.23 12.70 -6.56
CA ASP A 23 12.14 12.46 -7.71
C ASP A 23 13.54 12.05 -7.25
N GLU A 24 14.05 12.67 -6.19
CA GLU A 24 15.35 12.31 -5.60
C GLU A 24 15.29 10.93 -4.92
N ILE A 25 14.22 10.65 -4.17
CA ILE A 25 14.02 9.34 -3.55
C ILE A 25 13.93 8.24 -4.60
N ALA A 26 13.18 8.45 -5.68
CA ALA A 26 13.08 7.48 -6.77
C ALA A 26 14.45 7.16 -7.40
N LYS A 27 15.29 8.17 -7.61
CA LYS A 27 16.69 7.97 -8.09
C LYS A 27 17.51 7.11 -7.14
N THR A 28 17.31 7.26 -5.83
CA THR A 28 17.99 6.44 -4.81
C THR A 28 17.58 4.98 -4.92
N TYR A 29 16.28 4.70 -5.08
CA TYR A 29 15.80 3.33 -5.29
C TYR A 29 16.39 2.71 -6.56
N LEU A 30 16.36 3.44 -7.68
CA LEU A 30 16.92 2.96 -8.95
C LEU A 30 18.43 2.67 -8.83
N LYS A 31 19.18 3.52 -8.13
CA LYS A 31 20.59 3.27 -7.84
C LYS A 31 20.79 1.98 -7.04
N THR A 32 19.98 1.77 -6.01
CA THR A 32 20.04 0.56 -5.17
C THR A 32 19.72 -0.70 -5.99
N TRP A 33 18.67 -0.68 -6.81
CA TRP A 33 18.34 -1.82 -7.69
C TRP A 33 19.47 -2.14 -8.65
N ASN A 34 20.07 -1.13 -9.23
CA ASN A 34 21.20 -1.30 -10.14
C ASN A 34 22.43 -1.90 -9.44
N SER A 35 22.77 -1.45 -8.22
CA SER A 35 23.91 -1.99 -7.45
C SER A 35 23.71 -3.47 -7.08
N LEU A 36 22.46 -3.88 -6.86
CA LEU A 36 22.10 -5.27 -6.59
C LEU A 36 21.92 -6.10 -7.87
N GLY A 37 22.10 -5.54 -9.07
CA GLY A 37 21.89 -6.24 -10.33
C GLY A 37 20.45 -6.72 -10.54
N ILE A 38 19.46 -5.99 -10.01
CA ILE A 38 18.04 -6.35 -10.16
C ILE A 38 17.56 -5.92 -11.54
N ALA A 39 17.20 -6.91 -12.37
CA ALA A 39 16.60 -6.69 -13.68
C ALA A 39 15.06 -6.73 -13.54
N TYR A 40 14.43 -5.57 -13.51
CA TYR A 40 12.97 -5.44 -13.54
C TYR A 40 12.51 -5.03 -14.94
N SER A 41 11.29 -5.39 -15.31
CA SER A 41 10.71 -5.04 -16.61
C SER A 41 10.22 -3.61 -16.66
N ASP A 42 9.72 -3.10 -15.53
CA ASP A 42 9.18 -1.73 -15.42
C ASP A 42 9.29 -1.23 -13.98
N PHE A 43 9.28 0.10 -13.82
CA PHE A 43 9.34 0.80 -12.53
C PHE A 43 8.28 1.90 -12.50
N ILE A 44 7.14 1.61 -11.90
CA ILE A 44 6.02 2.56 -11.82
C ILE A 44 6.26 3.62 -10.75
N ARG A 45 5.80 4.84 -11.05
CA ARG A 45 5.75 5.97 -10.12
C ARG A 45 4.32 6.47 -10.01
N THR A 46 3.81 6.63 -8.79
CA THR A 46 2.41 7.06 -8.57
C THR A 46 2.19 8.52 -8.94
N THR A 47 3.24 9.33 -9.04
CA THR A 47 3.18 10.71 -9.55
C THR A 47 3.14 10.81 -11.07
N SER A 48 3.32 9.72 -11.81
CA SER A 48 3.28 9.73 -13.27
C SER A 48 1.88 10.06 -13.81
N ALA A 49 1.82 10.74 -14.96
CA ALA A 49 0.55 11.08 -15.61
C ALA A 49 -0.29 9.83 -15.94
N LYS A 50 0.36 8.76 -16.42
CA LYS A 50 -0.23 7.46 -16.70
C LYS A 50 -0.96 6.90 -15.47
N HIS A 51 -0.29 6.92 -14.31
CA HIS A 51 -0.87 6.41 -13.07
C HIS A 51 -2.07 7.25 -12.63
N LYS A 52 -1.93 8.58 -12.61
CA LYS A 52 -3.03 9.49 -12.24
C LYS A 52 -4.29 9.26 -13.08
N THR A 53 -4.14 9.13 -14.39
CA THR A 53 -5.26 8.86 -15.29
C THR A 53 -5.95 7.55 -14.97
N GLY A 54 -5.19 6.46 -14.81
CA GLY A 54 -5.75 5.15 -14.48
C GLY A 54 -6.43 5.11 -13.12
N VAL A 55 -5.88 5.83 -12.12
CA VAL A 55 -6.50 5.97 -10.80
C VAL A 55 -7.86 6.66 -10.91
N LEU A 56 -7.95 7.79 -11.60
CA LEU A 56 -9.20 8.52 -11.75
C LEU A 56 -10.28 7.70 -12.46
N GLU A 57 -9.91 6.96 -13.51
CA GLU A 57 -10.85 6.06 -14.22
C GLU A 57 -11.33 4.91 -13.31
N PHE A 58 -10.43 4.32 -12.55
CA PHE A 58 -10.79 3.24 -11.64
C PHE A 58 -11.69 3.73 -10.50
N ILE A 59 -11.34 4.82 -9.83
CA ILE A 59 -12.13 5.42 -8.74
C ILE A 59 -13.52 5.84 -9.25
N LYS A 60 -13.59 6.41 -10.46
CA LYS A 60 -14.87 6.70 -11.08
C LYS A 60 -15.75 5.45 -11.22
N LYS A 61 -15.17 4.33 -11.62
CA LYS A 61 -15.90 3.06 -11.76
C LYS A 61 -16.45 2.57 -10.42
N LEU A 62 -15.68 2.66 -9.34
CA LEU A 62 -16.15 2.31 -7.99
C LEU A 62 -17.29 3.24 -7.53
N TYR A 63 -17.19 4.53 -7.85
CA TYR A 63 -18.20 5.53 -7.52
C TYR A 63 -19.51 5.27 -8.28
N ASP A 64 -19.41 5.06 -9.58
CA ASP A 64 -20.57 4.78 -10.45
C ASP A 64 -21.30 3.48 -10.06
N ASN A 65 -20.57 2.50 -9.50
CA ASN A 65 -21.14 1.25 -8.98
C ASN A 65 -21.80 1.40 -7.60
N GLY A 66 -21.76 2.60 -6.99
CA GLY A 66 -22.36 2.88 -5.68
C GLY A 66 -21.60 2.28 -4.51
N ASP A 67 -20.35 1.90 -4.71
CA ASP A 67 -19.50 1.33 -3.64
C ASP A 67 -18.66 2.39 -2.90
N ILE A 68 -18.78 3.65 -3.29
CA ILE A 68 -18.20 4.80 -2.57
C ILE A 68 -19.33 5.68 -2.06
N TYR A 69 -19.32 5.99 -0.77
CA TYR A 69 -20.31 6.82 -0.10
C TYR A 69 -19.66 7.85 0.82
N GLU A 70 -20.33 8.99 1.02
CA GLU A 70 -19.91 10.02 1.96
C GLU A 70 -20.21 9.60 3.39
N GLY A 71 -19.27 9.83 4.30
CA GLY A 71 -19.42 9.55 5.72
C GLY A 71 -18.56 10.45 6.57
N GLU A 72 -18.84 10.49 7.85
CA GLU A 72 -18.05 11.20 8.85
C GLU A 72 -17.27 10.18 9.69
N TYR A 73 -15.99 10.38 9.81
CA TYR A 73 -15.16 9.58 10.70
C TYR A 73 -14.60 10.41 11.83
N SER A 74 -14.74 9.90 13.03
CA SER A 74 -14.08 10.43 14.22
C SER A 74 -13.29 9.31 14.88
N GLY A 75 -11.98 9.45 14.94
CA GLY A 75 -11.12 8.41 15.48
C GLY A 75 -9.70 8.86 15.74
N LEU A 76 -8.90 7.92 16.19
CA LEU A 76 -7.48 8.10 16.45
C LEU A 76 -6.69 7.83 15.16
N TYR A 77 -5.96 8.82 14.67
CA TYR A 77 -5.18 8.77 13.45
C TYR A 77 -3.68 8.74 13.75
N CYS A 78 -2.99 7.74 13.25
CA CYS A 78 -1.54 7.68 13.33
C CYS A 78 -0.92 8.19 12.03
N VAL A 79 -0.23 9.33 12.08
CA VAL A 79 0.45 9.93 10.93
C VAL A 79 1.52 8.99 10.33
N GLY A 80 2.20 8.21 11.16
CA GLY A 80 3.20 7.25 10.71
C GLY A 80 2.62 6.09 9.90
N CYS A 81 1.45 5.57 10.31
CA CYS A 81 0.71 4.54 9.56
C CYS A 81 -0.07 5.14 8.38
N GLU A 82 -0.29 6.46 8.36
CA GLU A 82 -1.25 7.14 7.50
C GLU A 82 -2.65 6.49 7.55
N ASN A 83 -3.05 6.04 8.76
CA ASN A 83 -4.28 5.27 8.95
C ASN A 83 -4.87 5.50 10.33
N PHE A 84 -6.18 5.25 10.43
CA PHE A 84 -6.86 5.21 11.71
C PHE A 84 -6.50 3.96 12.49
N VAL A 85 -6.34 4.12 13.79
CA VAL A 85 -6.00 3.05 14.73
C VAL A 85 -7.11 2.96 15.78
N LEU A 86 -7.46 1.73 16.16
CA LEU A 86 -8.44 1.51 17.22
C LEU A 86 -7.76 1.67 18.58
N GLU A 87 -8.46 2.27 19.54
CA GLU A 87 -7.95 2.48 20.89
C GLU A 87 -7.47 1.18 21.55
N ARG A 88 -8.20 0.08 21.32
CA ARG A 88 -7.82 -1.28 21.82
C ARG A 88 -6.51 -1.82 21.25
N ASN A 89 -6.01 -1.24 20.16
CA ASN A 89 -4.77 -1.67 19.50
C ASN A 89 -3.57 -0.83 19.94
N LEU A 90 -3.78 0.18 20.78
CA LEU A 90 -2.68 1.00 21.31
C LEU A 90 -1.96 0.24 22.43
N VAL A 91 -0.65 0.44 22.51
CA VAL A 91 0.19 -0.04 23.62
C VAL A 91 0.63 1.20 24.39
N ASP A 92 0.24 1.29 25.66
CA ASP A 92 0.48 2.46 26.52
C ASP A 92 0.03 3.81 25.90
N GLY A 93 -1.10 3.77 25.17
CA GLY A 93 -1.63 4.94 24.47
C GLY A 93 -0.91 5.33 23.17
N LEU A 94 0.07 4.53 22.74
CA LEU A 94 0.89 4.76 21.56
C LEU A 94 0.55 3.77 20.43
N CYS A 95 0.73 4.20 19.19
CA CYS A 95 0.69 3.32 18.03
C CYS A 95 1.82 2.26 18.15
N PRO A 96 1.53 0.96 18.08
CA PRO A 96 2.54 -0.08 18.27
C PRO A 96 3.64 -0.06 17.18
N ASP A 97 3.30 0.40 15.97
CA ASP A 97 4.25 0.42 14.85
C ASP A 97 5.19 1.63 14.86
N HIS A 98 4.72 2.77 15.39
CA HIS A 98 5.45 4.04 15.32
C HIS A 98 5.82 4.63 16.68
N LEU A 99 5.31 4.05 17.77
CA LEU A 99 5.56 4.48 19.17
C LEU A 99 5.29 5.97 19.40
N VAL A 100 4.25 6.49 18.73
CA VAL A 100 3.77 7.87 18.86
C VAL A 100 2.29 7.88 19.24
N PRO A 101 1.82 8.88 20.02
CA PRO A 101 0.41 9.02 20.32
C PRO A 101 -0.36 9.41 19.04
N PRO A 102 -1.45 8.70 18.71
CA PRO A 102 -2.28 9.07 17.57
C PRO A 102 -3.09 10.35 17.88
N GLN A 103 -3.41 11.09 16.84
CA GLN A 103 -4.20 12.31 16.92
C GLN A 103 -5.69 11.98 16.82
N LYS A 104 -6.52 12.58 17.67
CA LYS A 104 -7.97 12.49 17.52
C LYS A 104 -8.42 13.47 16.44
N ILE A 105 -8.91 12.94 15.33
CA ILE A 105 -9.39 13.74 14.21
C ILE A 105 -10.85 13.40 13.90
N LYS A 106 -11.54 14.38 13.32
CA LYS A 106 -12.90 14.25 12.82
C LYS A 106 -12.90 14.83 11.41
N GLU A 107 -13.17 13.97 10.43
CA GLU A 107 -13.12 14.32 9.02
C GLU A 107 -14.39 13.84 8.30
N LYS A 108 -14.83 14.61 7.31
CA LYS A 108 -15.79 14.13 6.31
C LYS A 108 -15.00 13.54 5.17
N ASN A 109 -15.18 12.26 4.96
CA ASN A 109 -14.46 11.52 3.93
C ASN A 109 -15.43 10.67 3.10
N TYR A 110 -14.94 10.17 1.98
CA TYR A 110 -15.61 9.13 1.22
C TYR A 110 -15.08 7.76 1.62
N PHE A 111 -15.99 6.80 1.80
CA PHE A 111 -15.69 5.45 2.24
C PHE A 111 -15.99 4.45 1.14
N PHE A 112 -15.19 3.40 1.08
CA PHE A 112 -15.45 2.25 0.24
C PHE A 112 -16.19 1.19 1.05
N ASN A 113 -17.30 0.67 0.50
CA ASN A 113 -18.16 -0.34 1.11
C ASN A 113 -17.47 -1.71 1.11
N LEU A 114 -16.47 -1.86 1.98
CA LEU A 114 -15.60 -3.03 2.07
C LEU A 114 -16.36 -4.26 2.55
N LYS A 115 -17.23 -4.08 3.54
CA LYS A 115 -17.97 -5.17 4.20
C LYS A 115 -18.84 -5.98 3.22
N LYS A 116 -19.34 -5.34 2.17
CA LYS A 116 -20.11 -5.98 1.10
C LYS A 116 -19.37 -7.16 0.47
N TYR A 117 -18.04 -7.09 0.40
CA TYR A 117 -17.18 -8.05 -0.29
C TYR A 117 -16.60 -9.15 0.60
N PHE A 118 -16.72 -9.05 1.92
CA PHE A 118 -16.14 -10.03 2.86
C PHE A 118 -16.56 -11.47 2.61
N PRO A 119 -17.85 -11.79 2.40
CA PRO A 119 -18.25 -13.18 2.21
C PRO A 119 -17.59 -13.82 0.98
N GLU A 120 -17.49 -13.05 -0.10
CA GLU A 120 -16.91 -13.56 -1.34
C GLU A 120 -15.38 -13.65 -1.24
N ILE A 121 -14.69 -12.65 -0.67
CA ILE A 121 -13.24 -12.69 -0.44
C ILE A 121 -12.88 -13.89 0.44
N LYS A 122 -13.60 -14.08 1.56
CA LYS A 122 -13.40 -15.23 2.46
C LYS A 122 -13.50 -16.55 1.70
N ASN A 123 -14.58 -16.74 0.96
CA ASN A 123 -14.80 -17.96 0.16
C ASN A 123 -13.67 -18.20 -0.86
N LYS A 124 -13.21 -17.15 -1.55
CA LYS A 124 -12.11 -17.26 -2.52
C LYS A 124 -10.77 -17.59 -1.87
N ILE A 125 -10.48 -17.04 -0.69
CA ILE A 125 -9.27 -17.36 0.08
C ILE A 125 -9.34 -18.80 0.60
N GLU A 126 -10.48 -19.23 1.14
CA GLU A 126 -10.67 -20.61 1.65
C GLU A 126 -10.46 -21.65 0.54
N LYS A 127 -10.94 -21.39 -0.67
CA LYS A 127 -10.80 -22.24 -1.87
C LYS A 127 -9.46 -22.11 -2.60
N ASP A 128 -8.54 -21.29 -2.10
CA ASP A 128 -7.28 -20.96 -2.75
C ASP A 128 -7.42 -20.36 -4.18
N GLU A 129 -8.57 -19.76 -4.50
CA GLU A 129 -8.73 -18.95 -5.71
C GLU A 129 -7.89 -17.65 -5.61
N ILE A 130 -7.72 -17.14 -4.39
CA ILE A 130 -6.66 -16.21 -4.00
C ILE A 130 -5.76 -16.95 -3.03
N LYS A 131 -4.62 -17.43 -3.51
CA LYS A 131 -3.73 -18.22 -2.67
C LYS A 131 -2.81 -17.32 -1.86
N ILE A 132 -2.99 -17.28 -0.53
CA ILE A 132 -2.13 -16.54 0.39
C ILE A 132 -1.07 -17.46 0.96
N ILE A 133 0.19 -17.05 0.91
CA ILE A 133 1.37 -17.79 1.33
C ILE A 133 2.18 -16.92 2.32
N PRO A 134 2.64 -17.45 3.45
CA PRO A 134 2.41 -18.78 4.01
C PRO A 134 1.00 -18.94 4.63
N SER A 135 0.66 -20.15 5.05
CA SER A 135 -0.65 -20.47 5.64
C SER A 135 -0.97 -19.68 6.91
N SER A 136 0.04 -19.34 7.71
CA SER A 136 -0.12 -18.44 8.86
C SER A 136 -0.70 -17.08 8.47
N ARG A 137 -0.30 -16.52 7.33
CA ARG A 137 -0.83 -15.26 6.80
C ARG A 137 -2.23 -15.41 6.21
N LYS A 138 -2.54 -16.57 5.63
CA LYS A 138 -3.92 -16.92 5.24
C LYS A 138 -4.85 -16.87 6.46
N ASN A 139 -4.46 -17.53 7.55
CA ASN A 139 -5.24 -17.55 8.79
C ASN A 139 -5.38 -16.14 9.41
N GLU A 140 -4.32 -15.35 9.41
CA GLU A 140 -4.36 -13.95 9.86
C GLU A 140 -5.37 -13.13 9.03
N THR A 141 -5.36 -13.27 7.72
CA THR A 141 -6.29 -12.57 6.82
C THR A 141 -7.75 -12.97 7.08
N LEU A 142 -8.02 -14.27 7.22
CA LEU A 142 -9.34 -14.75 7.56
C LEU A 142 -9.81 -14.24 8.94
N GLY A 143 -8.92 -14.21 9.93
CA GLY A 143 -9.19 -13.64 11.25
C GLY A 143 -9.51 -12.14 11.21
N MET A 144 -8.82 -11.36 10.35
CA MET A 144 -9.13 -9.95 10.15
C MET A 144 -10.55 -9.76 9.59
N ILE A 145 -10.94 -10.54 8.59
CA ILE A 145 -12.31 -10.50 8.03
C ILE A 145 -13.35 -10.87 9.10
N GLU A 146 -13.12 -11.92 9.87
CA GLU A 146 -14.03 -12.41 10.91
C GLU A 146 -14.15 -11.43 12.09
N SER A 147 -13.11 -10.67 12.39
CA SER A 147 -13.14 -9.64 13.44
C SER A 147 -14.04 -8.44 13.11
N GLY A 148 -14.58 -8.37 11.88
CA GLY A 148 -15.50 -7.32 11.45
C GLY A 148 -14.79 -5.99 11.21
N MET A 149 -13.84 -5.95 10.28
CA MET A 149 -13.20 -4.70 9.87
C MET A 149 -14.23 -3.68 9.36
N GLU A 150 -13.99 -2.41 9.66
CA GLU A 150 -14.83 -1.32 9.15
C GLU A 150 -14.51 -0.99 7.68
N ASP A 151 -15.46 -0.34 7.02
CA ASP A 151 -15.24 0.25 5.72
C ASP A 151 -14.08 1.24 5.79
N PHE A 152 -13.27 1.30 4.75
CA PHE A 152 -12.11 2.17 4.79
C PHE A 152 -12.33 3.48 4.04
N SER A 153 -11.80 4.54 4.62
CA SER A 153 -11.84 5.85 3.98
C SER A 153 -10.95 5.87 2.74
N ILE A 154 -11.55 6.15 1.58
CA ILE A 154 -10.87 6.20 0.28
C ILE A 154 -10.37 7.61 -0.06
N THR A 155 -10.72 8.60 0.77
CA THR A 155 -10.23 9.98 0.63
C THR A 155 -9.67 10.53 1.92
N ARG A 156 -9.02 11.70 1.81
CA ARG A 156 -8.57 12.53 2.94
C ARG A 156 -8.93 13.98 2.68
N GLU A 157 -9.56 14.61 3.67
CA GLU A 157 -9.88 16.03 3.64
C GLU A 157 -8.61 16.87 3.83
N GLY A 158 -8.46 17.93 3.03
CA GLY A 158 -7.39 18.92 3.19
C GLY A 158 -5.97 18.46 2.82
N LEU A 159 -5.78 17.23 2.38
CA LEU A 159 -4.48 16.74 1.90
C LEU A 159 -4.15 17.38 0.55
N LYS A 160 -3.08 18.19 0.49
CA LYS A 160 -2.66 18.89 -0.73
C LYS A 160 -1.82 18.02 -1.66
N TRP A 161 -0.96 17.20 -1.09
CA TRP A 161 -0.09 16.30 -1.85
C TRP A 161 -0.75 14.93 -2.02
N GLY A 162 -1.64 14.84 -3.00
CA GLY A 162 -2.41 13.64 -3.35
C GLY A 162 -3.09 13.82 -4.72
N ILE A 163 -3.68 12.75 -5.24
CA ILE A 163 -4.52 12.84 -6.44
C ILE A 163 -5.88 13.42 -6.02
N PRO A 164 -6.34 14.54 -6.60
CA PRO A 164 -7.64 15.11 -6.25
C PRO A 164 -8.78 14.11 -6.49
N PHE A 165 -9.71 14.02 -5.53
CA PHE A 165 -10.90 13.20 -5.70
C PHE A 165 -11.89 13.92 -6.62
N PRO A 166 -12.35 13.27 -7.73
CA PRO A 166 -13.06 13.99 -8.77
C PRO A 166 -14.51 14.37 -8.43
N PHE A 167 -15.05 13.87 -7.30
CA PHE A 167 -16.46 14.05 -6.94
C PHE A 167 -16.69 14.98 -5.75
N ALA A 168 -15.62 15.53 -5.15
CA ALA A 168 -15.73 16.49 -4.06
C ALA A 168 -14.50 17.40 -4.01
N GLU A 169 -14.76 18.69 -3.75
CA GLU A 169 -13.69 19.67 -3.50
C GLU A 169 -12.99 19.39 -2.17
N ASN A 170 -11.74 19.82 -2.06
CA ASN A 170 -10.89 19.67 -0.86
C ASN A 170 -10.69 18.22 -0.39
N GLN A 171 -10.92 17.25 -1.27
CA GLN A 171 -10.68 15.82 -1.01
C GLN A 171 -9.59 15.29 -1.93
N SER A 172 -8.67 14.52 -1.39
CA SER A 172 -7.66 13.78 -2.16
C SER A 172 -7.82 12.28 -1.94
N ILE A 173 -7.54 11.50 -2.98
CA ILE A 173 -7.58 10.05 -2.92
C ILE A 173 -6.57 9.57 -1.87
N TYR A 174 -6.99 8.65 -1.02
CA TYR A 174 -6.17 8.07 0.03
C TYR A 174 -5.00 7.28 -0.57
N VAL A 175 -3.83 7.47 0.01
CA VAL A 175 -2.57 6.90 -0.49
C VAL A 175 -2.64 5.39 -0.78
N TRP A 176 -3.32 4.58 0.03
CA TRP A 176 -3.47 3.16 -0.23
C TRP A 176 -4.47 2.83 -1.33
N ALA A 177 -5.51 3.66 -1.51
CA ALA A 177 -6.41 3.52 -2.64
C ALA A 177 -5.74 3.90 -3.95
N ASP A 178 -4.81 4.85 -3.91
CA ASP A 178 -3.95 5.23 -5.01
C ASP A 178 -2.86 4.17 -5.28
N ALA A 179 -2.05 3.85 -4.27
CA ALA A 179 -0.88 2.99 -4.43
C ALA A 179 -1.22 1.59 -4.96
N LEU A 180 -2.33 0.97 -4.53
CA LEU A 180 -2.74 -0.35 -5.01
C LEU A 180 -3.00 -0.38 -6.52
N LEU A 181 -3.38 0.74 -7.11
CA LEU A 181 -3.65 0.82 -8.54
C LEU A 181 -2.39 0.80 -9.41
N ASN A 182 -1.20 0.91 -8.82
CA ASN A 182 0.05 0.79 -9.57
C ASN A 182 0.13 -0.54 -10.35
N TYR A 183 -0.41 -1.62 -9.80
CA TYR A 183 -0.44 -2.95 -10.44
C TYR A 183 -1.23 -3.00 -11.75
N LEU A 184 -2.21 -2.12 -11.92
CA LEU A 184 -2.98 -1.98 -13.15
C LEU A 184 -2.37 -0.94 -14.08
N THR A 185 -2.00 0.21 -13.51
CA THR A 185 -1.56 1.35 -14.30
C THR A 185 -0.20 1.16 -14.94
N ILE A 186 0.67 0.32 -14.33
CA ILE A 186 1.92 -0.11 -14.96
C ILE A 186 1.66 -0.85 -16.29
N LEU A 187 0.52 -1.54 -16.38
CA LEU A 187 0.09 -2.31 -17.55
C LEU A 187 -0.77 -1.51 -18.53
N ASP A 188 -0.82 -0.18 -18.41
CA ASP A 188 -1.64 0.70 -19.26
C ASP A 188 -3.17 0.47 -19.14
N TYR A 189 -3.65 0.18 -17.90
CA TYR A 189 -5.08 0.12 -17.58
C TYR A 189 -5.80 1.42 -18.00
N PRO A 190 -7.05 1.34 -18.54
CA PRO A 190 -7.85 0.11 -18.69
C PRO A 190 -7.72 -0.57 -20.07
N ASN A 191 -7.15 0.07 -21.07
CA ASN A 191 -7.27 -0.36 -22.47
C ASN A 191 -5.97 -0.88 -23.08
N GLY A 192 -4.85 -0.82 -22.35
CA GLY A 192 -3.54 -1.20 -22.85
C GLY A 192 -3.42 -2.68 -23.21
N GLU A 193 -2.59 -2.98 -24.22
CA GLU A 193 -2.31 -4.38 -24.61
C GLU A 193 -1.59 -5.14 -23.49
N ASN A 194 -0.73 -4.46 -22.73
CA ASN A 194 -0.08 -5.06 -21.56
C ASN A 194 -1.09 -5.45 -20.48
N PHE A 195 -2.12 -4.61 -20.25
CA PHE A 195 -3.18 -4.95 -19.31
C PHE A 195 -3.95 -6.20 -19.73
N LYS A 196 -4.34 -6.30 -21.00
CA LYS A 196 -5.04 -7.48 -21.54
C LYS A 196 -4.18 -8.75 -21.46
N LYS A 197 -2.88 -8.61 -21.63
CA LYS A 197 -1.94 -9.74 -21.68
C LYS A 197 -1.50 -10.24 -20.32
N PHE A 198 -1.24 -9.34 -19.37
CA PHE A 198 -0.56 -9.64 -18.11
C PHE A 198 -1.45 -9.57 -16.87
N TRP A 199 -2.66 -8.99 -16.98
CA TRP A 199 -3.61 -9.04 -15.88
C TRP A 199 -4.52 -10.28 -16.00
N PRO A 200 -4.83 -11.03 -14.93
CA PRO A 200 -4.46 -10.78 -13.52
C PRO A 200 -3.01 -11.16 -13.21
N ALA A 201 -2.47 -10.51 -12.16
CA ALA A 201 -1.14 -10.82 -11.65
C ALA A 201 -1.05 -12.30 -11.20
N ASP A 202 0.03 -12.97 -11.57
CA ASP A 202 0.32 -14.34 -11.11
C ASP A 202 0.73 -14.36 -9.64
N LEU A 203 1.44 -13.32 -9.18
CA LEU A 203 1.96 -13.23 -7.84
C LEU A 203 2.14 -11.76 -7.42
N HIS A 204 1.62 -11.41 -6.24
CA HIS A 204 2.04 -10.23 -5.47
C HIS A 204 3.02 -10.67 -4.39
N ILE A 205 4.14 -9.98 -4.25
CA ILE A 205 5.12 -10.18 -3.17
C ILE A 205 5.09 -8.94 -2.29
N ILE A 206 4.77 -9.11 -1.02
CA ILE A 206 4.53 -7.99 -0.10
C ILE A 206 5.08 -8.26 1.31
N GLY A 207 5.34 -7.19 2.05
CA GLY A 207 5.66 -7.27 3.47
C GLY A 207 4.42 -7.51 4.35
N ALA A 208 4.63 -8.04 5.54
CA ALA A 208 3.55 -8.40 6.46
C ALA A 208 2.68 -7.20 6.89
N GLU A 209 3.26 -6.00 6.99
CA GLU A 209 2.53 -4.81 7.45
C GLU A 209 1.44 -4.35 6.48
N ILE A 210 1.55 -4.72 5.21
CA ILE A 210 0.61 -4.33 4.17
C ILE A 210 -0.33 -5.46 3.75
N ASN A 211 -0.39 -6.54 4.54
CA ASN A 211 -1.25 -7.70 4.28
C ASN A 211 -2.72 -7.32 4.06
N LYS A 212 -3.33 -6.56 4.98
CA LYS A 212 -4.75 -6.18 4.87
C LYS A 212 -5.08 -5.43 3.58
N PHE A 213 -4.16 -4.61 3.09
CA PHE A 213 -4.36 -3.83 1.87
C PHE A 213 -4.38 -4.72 0.63
N HIS A 214 -3.49 -5.72 0.57
CA HIS A 214 -3.36 -6.60 -0.60
C HIS A 214 -4.29 -7.81 -0.57
N SER A 215 -4.60 -8.32 0.63
CA SER A 215 -5.41 -9.53 0.77
C SER A 215 -6.90 -9.26 0.99
N ILE A 216 -7.28 -8.02 1.35
CA ILE A 216 -8.68 -7.66 1.63
C ILE A 216 -9.11 -6.44 0.81
N PHE A 217 -8.46 -5.27 0.97
CA PHE A 217 -8.88 -4.03 0.30
C PHE A 217 -8.74 -4.13 -1.22
N TRP A 218 -7.61 -4.60 -1.69
CA TRP A 218 -7.33 -4.74 -3.10
C TRP A 218 -8.30 -5.69 -3.82
N PRO A 219 -8.51 -6.94 -3.35
CA PRO A 219 -9.54 -7.80 -3.92
C PRO A 219 -10.94 -7.19 -3.93
N ALA A 220 -11.36 -6.52 -2.84
CA ALA A 220 -12.66 -5.87 -2.78
C ALA A 220 -12.81 -4.77 -3.84
N MET A 221 -11.81 -3.92 -4.00
CA MET A 221 -11.80 -2.86 -5.02
C MET A 221 -11.84 -3.44 -6.45
N LEU A 222 -11.07 -4.51 -6.70
CA LEU A 222 -11.09 -5.21 -7.99
C LEU A 222 -12.46 -5.83 -8.29
N MET A 223 -13.09 -6.46 -7.30
CA MET A 223 -14.43 -7.05 -7.43
C MET A 223 -15.46 -5.96 -7.74
N SER A 224 -15.41 -4.84 -7.04
CA SER A 224 -16.24 -3.67 -7.33
C SER A 224 -16.04 -3.18 -8.76
N ALA A 225 -14.80 -3.14 -9.23
CA ALA A 225 -14.48 -2.75 -10.60
C ALA A 225 -14.81 -3.83 -11.65
N GLY A 226 -15.26 -5.04 -11.25
CA GLY A 226 -15.50 -6.16 -12.16
C GLY A 226 -14.22 -6.68 -12.83
N LEU A 227 -13.10 -6.62 -12.13
CA LEU A 227 -11.80 -7.09 -12.61
C LEU A 227 -11.42 -8.44 -11.99
N ALA A 228 -10.62 -9.20 -12.71
CA ALA A 228 -10.04 -10.44 -12.21
C ALA A 228 -9.12 -10.19 -11.01
N LEU A 229 -9.03 -11.15 -10.10
CA LEU A 229 -8.22 -11.06 -8.90
C LEU A 229 -6.81 -11.63 -9.11
N PRO A 230 -5.78 -11.18 -8.36
CA PRO A 230 -4.46 -11.77 -8.37
C PRO A 230 -4.53 -13.24 -7.93
N LYS A 231 -3.75 -14.11 -8.57
CA LYS A 231 -3.79 -15.56 -8.30
C LYS A 231 -3.15 -15.92 -6.96
N LYS A 232 -2.05 -15.24 -6.61
CA LYS A 232 -1.27 -15.53 -5.39
C LYS A 232 -0.78 -14.24 -4.73
N ILE A 233 -0.71 -14.30 -3.39
CA ILE A 233 -0.10 -13.24 -2.57
C ILE A 233 0.90 -13.92 -1.64
N PHE A 234 2.19 -13.62 -1.82
CA PHE A 234 3.26 -14.07 -0.95
C PHE A 234 3.61 -12.96 0.04
N ILE A 235 3.47 -13.26 1.32
CA ILE A 235 3.63 -12.29 2.41
C ILE A 235 4.85 -12.66 3.23
N HIS A 236 5.94 -11.95 3.01
CA HIS A 236 7.17 -12.18 3.75
C HIS A 236 7.19 -11.45 5.11
N GLY A 237 8.04 -11.93 6.03
CA GLY A 237 8.29 -11.30 7.31
C GLY A 237 9.11 -10.02 7.19
N LEU A 238 9.41 -9.43 8.35
CA LEU A 238 10.31 -8.29 8.45
C LEU A 238 11.74 -8.75 8.67
N PHE A 239 12.68 -8.06 8.05
CA PHE A 239 14.09 -8.23 8.39
C PHE A 239 14.36 -7.69 9.80
N THR A 240 15.06 -8.49 10.58
CA THR A 240 15.48 -8.13 11.93
C THR A 240 16.99 -8.18 12.04
N VAL A 241 17.54 -7.34 12.90
CA VAL A 241 18.94 -7.40 13.33
C VAL A 241 18.97 -7.71 14.82
N ASN A 242 19.60 -8.81 15.20
CA ASN A 242 19.61 -9.30 16.59
C ASN A 242 18.19 -9.44 17.20
N GLY A 243 17.21 -9.91 16.40
CA GLY A 243 15.83 -10.08 16.83
C GLY A 243 15.01 -8.77 16.92
N GLN A 244 15.59 -7.63 16.59
CA GLN A 244 14.90 -6.34 16.58
C GLN A 244 14.63 -5.88 15.15
N LYS A 245 13.44 -5.28 14.92
CA LYS A 245 13.07 -4.66 13.64
C LYS A 245 14.11 -3.62 13.26
N MET A 246 14.55 -3.64 11.99
CA MET A 246 15.42 -2.58 11.47
C MET A 246 14.70 -1.24 11.46
N SER A 247 15.31 -0.22 12.05
CA SER A 247 14.77 1.13 12.05
C SER A 247 15.90 2.17 12.08
N LYS A 248 15.68 3.29 11.39
CA LYS A 248 16.63 4.41 11.39
C LYS A 248 16.86 4.98 12.79
N SER A 249 15.82 4.99 13.62
CA SER A 249 15.91 5.49 15.01
C SER A 249 16.77 4.60 15.92
N LEU A 250 16.86 3.30 15.62
CA LEU A 250 17.71 2.35 16.36
C LEU A 250 19.13 2.27 15.79
N GLY A 251 19.40 2.90 14.64
CA GLY A 251 20.72 2.88 14.01
C GLY A 251 21.18 1.48 13.54
N ASN A 252 20.26 0.52 13.43
CA ASN A 252 20.55 -0.87 13.06
C ASN A 252 20.19 -1.19 11.60
N VAL A 253 20.03 -0.17 10.75
CA VAL A 253 19.73 -0.35 9.34
C VAL A 253 21.00 -0.76 8.59
N ILE A 254 20.89 -1.82 7.80
CA ILE A 254 21.95 -2.28 6.90
C ILE A 254 21.67 -1.68 5.53
N ASP A 255 22.61 -0.92 4.98
CA ASP A 255 22.49 -0.36 3.63
C ASP A 255 22.72 -1.49 2.60
N PRO A 256 21.79 -1.73 1.67
CA PRO A 256 21.95 -2.76 0.64
C PRO A 256 23.08 -2.47 -0.35
N ILE A 257 23.46 -1.20 -0.56
CA ILE A 257 24.60 -0.85 -1.40
C ILE A 257 25.89 -1.25 -0.70
N ASP A 258 26.06 -0.91 0.59
CA ASP A 258 27.22 -1.32 1.37
C ASP A 258 27.37 -2.84 1.44
N MET A 259 26.24 -3.54 1.51
CA MET A 259 26.21 -5.01 1.47
C MET A 259 26.69 -5.54 0.11
N ALA A 260 26.21 -4.96 -0.98
CA ALA A 260 26.62 -5.36 -2.34
C ALA A 260 28.10 -5.04 -2.59
N ASP A 261 28.59 -3.90 -2.13
CA ASP A 261 30.01 -3.49 -2.27
C ASP A 261 30.94 -4.41 -1.46
N LYS A 262 30.53 -4.83 -0.27
CA LYS A 262 31.35 -5.66 0.63
C LYS A 262 31.36 -7.14 0.25
N PHE A 263 30.22 -7.69 -0.17
CA PHE A 263 30.03 -9.14 -0.35
C PHE A 263 29.74 -9.55 -1.79
N GLY A 264 29.56 -8.58 -2.70
CA GLY A 264 29.08 -8.79 -4.05
C GLY A 264 27.53 -8.86 -4.13
N SER A 265 27.00 -8.46 -5.28
CA SER A 265 25.55 -8.39 -5.50
C SER A 265 24.85 -9.74 -5.37
N ASP A 266 25.48 -10.82 -5.82
CA ASP A 266 24.89 -12.18 -5.76
C ASP A 266 24.75 -12.67 -4.32
N ALA A 267 25.79 -12.46 -3.49
CA ALA A 267 25.73 -12.82 -2.06
C ALA A 267 24.71 -11.98 -1.32
N ALA A 268 24.62 -10.68 -1.60
CA ALA A 268 23.62 -9.80 -1.01
C ALA A 268 22.19 -10.23 -1.39
N ARG A 269 21.94 -10.54 -2.66
CA ARG A 269 20.65 -11.05 -3.13
C ARG A 269 20.29 -12.40 -2.50
N TYR A 270 21.24 -13.31 -2.44
CA TYR A 270 21.03 -14.60 -1.80
C TYR A 270 20.67 -14.47 -0.33
N LEU A 271 21.41 -13.63 0.41
CA LEU A 271 21.10 -13.36 1.82
C LEU A 271 19.66 -12.85 1.98
N LEU A 272 19.26 -11.86 1.20
CA LEU A 272 17.92 -11.30 1.26
C LEU A 272 16.85 -12.35 0.97
N LEU A 273 17.01 -13.15 -0.10
CA LEU A 273 16.04 -14.17 -0.50
C LEU A 273 15.99 -15.37 0.44
N SER A 274 17.07 -15.69 1.14
CA SER A 274 17.14 -16.83 2.06
C SER A 274 16.41 -16.60 3.38
N GLN A 275 15.94 -15.37 3.65
CA GLN A 275 15.22 -15.03 4.87
C GLN A 275 13.68 -15.14 4.72
N PHE A 276 13.19 -15.55 3.56
CA PHE A 276 11.76 -15.69 3.27
C PHE A 276 11.22 -17.09 3.52
#